data_a7f07a277d96ac9db5cb4152ebb885d2
#
_entry.id   a7f07a277d96ac9db5cb4152ebb885d2
#
_cell.length_a   1.000
_cell.length_b   1.000
_cell.length_c   1.000
_cell.angle_alpha   90.00
_cell.angle_beta   90.00
_cell.angle_gamma   90.00
#
_symmetry.space_group_name_H-M   'P 1'
#
loop_
_entity.id
_entity.type
_entity.pdbx_description
1 polymer ?
#
loop_
_entity_poly.entity_id
_entity_poly.type
_entity_poly.pdbx_seq_one_letter_code
_entity_poly.pdbx_strand_id
1 'polypeptide(L)'
;HAIANHSYSHDCGKLYPGRKLDMEAFKEDYEKNDKLLKSILGENFTTHVMRCPGGYMSWKNMDELDKYLEKNNIASIDWNALNADAEGPKKNAKQLAQYAIKTSEGKEMVVLLMHDTYGKEETVKALPTIIKYFKDNGYEFRTLV
;
A
#
# COMPACT_ATOMS: atom_id res chain seq x y z
N HIS A 1 6.31 5.60 12.20
CA HIS A 1 5.92 4.93 10.95
C HIS A 1 6.35 3.46 10.98
N ALA A 2 5.59 2.59 10.35
CA ALA A 2 6.01 1.23 10.04
C ALA A 2 6.40 1.13 8.56
N ILE A 3 7.33 0.22 8.25
CA ILE A 3 7.74 -0.07 6.88
C ILE A 3 7.23 -1.46 6.55
N ALA A 4 6.53 -1.57 5.42
CA ALA A 4 5.97 -2.82 4.91
C ALA A 4 6.59 -3.18 3.55
N ASN A 5 6.52 -4.45 3.16
CA ASN A 5 6.99 -4.88 1.86
C ASN A 5 5.93 -4.57 0.78
N HIS A 6 6.37 -4.06 -0.37
CA HIS A 6 5.48 -3.77 -1.51
C HIS A 6 6.09 -4.23 -2.84
N SER A 7 6.78 -5.38 -2.83
CA SER A 7 7.52 -5.90 -3.98
C SER A 7 8.81 -5.10 -4.29
N TYR A 8 9.74 -5.72 -4.97
CA TYR A 8 10.96 -5.08 -5.43
C TYR A 8 10.76 -4.35 -6.76
N SER A 9 10.15 -5.02 -7.73
CA SER A 9 10.03 -4.50 -9.11
C SER A 9 8.74 -3.73 -9.35
N HIS A 10 7.68 -4.02 -8.60
CA HIS A 10 6.32 -3.57 -8.89
C HIS A 10 5.85 -3.91 -10.33
N ASP A 11 6.44 -4.92 -10.95
CA ASP A 11 6.12 -5.34 -12.32
C ASP A 11 4.90 -6.27 -12.32
N CYS A 12 3.72 -5.67 -12.45
CA CYS A 12 2.47 -6.44 -12.51
C CYS A 12 2.40 -7.40 -13.70
N GLY A 13 3.11 -7.14 -14.78
CA GLY A 13 3.17 -8.04 -15.94
C GLY A 13 3.92 -9.33 -15.63
N LYS A 14 5.00 -9.23 -14.83
CA LYS A 14 5.79 -10.37 -14.35
C LYS A 14 5.08 -11.12 -13.21
N LEU A 15 4.56 -10.36 -12.23
CA LEU A 15 4.00 -10.94 -11.01
C LEU A 15 2.61 -11.55 -11.22
N TYR A 16 1.86 -11.02 -12.17
CA TYR A 16 0.46 -11.41 -12.43
C TYR A 16 0.15 -11.52 -13.93
N PRO A 17 0.87 -12.39 -14.69
CA PRO A 17 0.63 -12.55 -16.12
C PRO A 17 -0.82 -12.96 -16.41
N GLY A 18 -1.47 -12.24 -17.31
CA GLY A 18 -2.90 -12.46 -17.62
C GLY A 18 -3.82 -12.24 -16.42
N ARG A 19 -3.43 -11.38 -15.46
CA ARG A 19 -4.11 -11.10 -14.19
C ARG A 19 -4.16 -12.29 -13.21
N LYS A 20 -3.32 -13.30 -13.38
CA LYS A 20 -3.20 -14.44 -12.47
C LYS A 20 -1.88 -14.37 -11.75
N LEU A 21 -1.87 -14.73 -10.47
CA LEU A 21 -0.65 -14.81 -9.70
C LEU A 21 0.33 -15.81 -10.33
N ASP A 22 1.57 -15.37 -10.52
CA ASP A 22 2.74 -16.25 -10.68
C ASP A 22 3.46 -16.29 -9.31
N MET A 23 3.21 -17.36 -8.57
CA MET A 23 3.67 -17.46 -7.18
C MET A 23 5.20 -17.53 -7.09
N GLU A 24 5.87 -18.16 -8.05
CA GLU A 24 7.33 -18.25 -8.06
C GLU A 24 7.98 -16.89 -8.31
N ALA A 25 7.50 -16.17 -9.34
CA ALA A 25 7.94 -14.82 -9.64
C ALA A 25 7.64 -13.85 -8.50
N PHE A 26 6.45 -13.98 -7.88
CA PHE A 26 6.05 -13.15 -6.75
C PHE A 26 6.97 -13.36 -5.53
N LYS A 27 7.24 -14.62 -5.18
CA LYS A 27 8.09 -14.97 -4.04
C LYS A 27 9.52 -14.48 -4.23
N GLU A 28 10.10 -14.69 -5.42
CA GLU A 28 11.44 -14.18 -5.76
C GLU A 28 11.52 -12.66 -5.57
N ASP A 29 10.53 -11.95 -6.09
CA ASP A 29 10.47 -10.48 -6.04
C ASP A 29 10.26 -9.96 -4.62
N TYR A 30 9.39 -10.59 -3.85
CA TYR A 30 9.14 -10.29 -2.44
C TYR A 30 10.40 -10.47 -1.59
N GLU A 31 11.07 -11.63 -1.72
CA GLU A 31 12.29 -11.95 -0.97
C GLU A 31 13.46 -11.03 -1.36
N LYS A 32 13.52 -10.62 -2.62
CA LYS A 32 14.51 -9.64 -3.08
C LYS A 32 14.31 -8.29 -2.40
N ASN A 33 13.07 -7.84 -2.25
CA ASN A 33 12.77 -6.61 -1.55
C ASN A 33 13.04 -6.73 -0.04
N ASP A 34 12.75 -7.87 0.57
CA ASP A 34 13.05 -8.11 1.98
C ASP A 34 14.56 -8.02 2.26
N LYS A 35 15.39 -8.61 1.40
CA LYS A 35 16.85 -8.49 1.47
C LYS A 35 17.32 -7.04 1.32
N LEU A 36 16.72 -6.27 0.40
CA LEU A 36 17.04 -4.86 0.24
C LEU A 36 16.67 -4.06 1.49
N LEU A 37 15.47 -4.26 2.04
CA LEU A 37 15.05 -3.60 3.26
C LEU A 37 16.01 -3.90 4.43
N LYS A 38 16.42 -5.13 4.59
CA LYS A 38 17.42 -5.53 5.61
C LYS A 38 18.78 -4.86 5.38
N SER A 39 19.23 -4.75 4.15
CA SER A 39 20.50 -4.09 3.84
C SER A 39 20.51 -2.58 4.17
N ILE A 40 19.34 -1.94 4.16
CA ILE A 40 19.17 -0.50 4.44
C ILE A 40 18.87 -0.24 5.92
N LEU A 41 18.00 -1.07 6.51
CA LEU A 41 17.43 -0.86 7.85
C LEU A 41 18.14 -1.68 8.94
N GLY A 42 19.04 -2.58 8.54
CA GLY A 42 19.79 -3.48 9.40
C GLY A 42 19.29 -4.92 9.33
N GLU A 43 20.21 -5.87 9.53
CA GLU A 43 19.97 -7.32 9.38
C GLU A 43 18.83 -7.86 10.26
N ASN A 44 18.55 -7.21 11.39
CA ASN A 44 17.47 -7.58 12.30
C ASN A 44 16.10 -7.00 11.91
N PHE A 45 16.04 -6.21 10.84
CA PHE A 45 14.75 -5.69 10.36
C PHE A 45 13.84 -6.82 9.90
N THR A 46 12.60 -6.79 10.38
CA THR A 46 11.52 -7.67 9.91
C THR A 46 10.25 -6.86 9.72
N THR A 47 9.42 -7.28 8.78
CA THR A 47 8.05 -6.77 8.64
C THR A 47 7.09 -7.93 8.42
N HIS A 48 5.96 -7.88 9.11
CA HIS A 48 4.87 -8.85 8.98
C HIS A 48 3.71 -8.29 8.17
N VAL A 49 3.93 -7.17 7.49
CA VAL A 49 2.90 -6.52 6.66
C VAL A 49 3.42 -6.33 5.24
N MET A 50 2.59 -6.63 4.29
CA MET A 50 2.83 -6.34 2.88
C MET A 50 1.58 -5.79 2.19
N ARG A 51 1.77 -5.20 1.02
CA ARG A 51 0.69 -4.87 0.07
C ARG A 51 1.04 -5.40 -1.30
N CYS A 52 0.08 -6.05 -1.96
CA CYS A 52 0.24 -6.50 -3.35
C CYS A 52 0.36 -5.31 -4.30
N PRO A 53 1.31 -5.30 -5.25
CA PRO A 53 1.30 -4.36 -6.36
C PRO A 53 -0.06 -4.36 -7.06
N GLY A 54 -0.67 -3.18 -7.21
CA GLY A 54 -2.01 -3.03 -7.77
C GLY A 54 -3.18 -3.46 -6.87
N GLY A 55 -2.91 -3.92 -5.64
CA GLY A 55 -3.90 -4.39 -4.67
C GLY A 55 -4.29 -5.87 -4.85
N TYR A 56 -4.50 -6.57 -3.75
CA TYR A 56 -4.82 -8.01 -3.72
C TYR A 56 -6.06 -8.36 -4.56
N MET A 57 -7.13 -7.56 -4.42
CA MET A 57 -8.41 -7.79 -5.11
C MET A 57 -8.37 -7.58 -6.63
N SER A 58 -7.28 -7.04 -7.17
CA SER A 58 -7.11 -6.86 -8.61
C SER A 58 -6.74 -8.15 -9.36
N TRP A 59 -6.31 -9.18 -8.65
CA TRP A 59 -5.69 -10.37 -9.20
C TRP A 59 -6.52 -11.63 -8.98
N LYS A 60 -6.17 -12.71 -9.66
CA LYS A 60 -6.84 -14.02 -9.60
C LYS A 60 -5.85 -15.09 -9.13
N ASN A 61 -6.39 -16.23 -8.67
CA ASN A 61 -5.63 -17.39 -8.23
C ASN A 61 -4.68 -17.06 -7.06
N MET A 62 -5.18 -16.30 -6.08
CA MET A 62 -4.39 -15.82 -4.95
C MET A 62 -4.23 -16.84 -3.81
N ASP A 63 -4.86 -18.02 -3.91
CA ASP A 63 -4.87 -19.06 -2.86
C ASP A 63 -3.46 -19.53 -2.46
N GLU A 64 -2.51 -19.54 -3.40
CA GLU A 64 -1.12 -19.91 -3.10
C GLU A 64 -0.41 -18.81 -2.32
N LEU A 65 -0.73 -17.55 -2.62
CA LEU A 65 -0.23 -16.43 -1.84
C LEU A 65 -0.78 -16.45 -0.42
N ASP A 66 -2.07 -16.73 -0.25
CA ASP A 66 -2.69 -16.82 1.08
C ASP A 66 -1.98 -17.86 1.96
N LYS A 67 -1.72 -19.04 1.41
CA LYS A 67 -0.96 -20.09 2.12
C LYS A 67 0.48 -19.67 2.45
N TYR A 68 1.13 -18.95 1.54
CA TYR A 68 2.47 -18.43 1.77
C TYR A 68 2.48 -17.37 2.87
N LEU A 69 1.54 -16.44 2.84
CA LEU A 69 1.41 -15.37 3.83
C LEU A 69 1.10 -15.94 5.22
N GLU A 70 0.14 -16.85 5.31
CA GLU A 70 -0.21 -17.54 6.56
C GLU A 70 0.99 -18.29 7.15
N LYS A 71 1.66 -19.09 6.35
CA LYS A 71 2.85 -19.86 6.78
C LYS A 71 3.98 -18.98 7.32
N ASN A 72 4.13 -17.77 6.79
CA ASN A 72 5.19 -16.83 7.16
C ASN A 72 4.71 -15.75 8.15
N ASN A 73 3.48 -15.84 8.65
CA ASN A 73 2.88 -14.86 9.55
C ASN A 73 2.93 -13.42 8.97
N ILE A 74 2.53 -13.29 7.72
CA ILE A 74 2.50 -12.00 6.99
C ILE A 74 1.05 -11.63 6.71
N ALA A 75 0.67 -10.39 7.02
CA ALA A 75 -0.63 -9.85 6.67
C ALA A 75 -0.55 -9.06 5.34
N SER A 76 -1.42 -9.37 4.40
CA SER A 76 -1.65 -8.51 3.23
C SER A 76 -2.67 -7.45 3.57
N ILE A 77 -2.38 -6.19 3.27
CA ILE A 77 -3.30 -5.09 3.52
C ILE A 77 -3.55 -4.29 2.26
N ASP A 78 -4.83 -4.18 1.89
CA ASP A 78 -5.28 -3.23 0.87
C ASP A 78 -5.79 -1.95 1.55
N TRP A 79 -6.53 -1.15 0.82
CA TRP A 79 -7.09 0.12 1.27
C TRP A 79 -8.61 0.12 1.18
N ASN A 80 -9.24 0.96 1.97
CA ASN A 80 -10.67 1.21 1.90
C ASN A 80 -11.03 2.67 1.61
N ALA A 81 -10.00 3.53 1.46
CA ALA A 81 -10.11 4.91 1.04
C ALA A 81 -8.90 5.30 0.19
N LEU A 82 -9.01 6.34 -0.62
CA LEU A 82 -7.91 6.80 -1.47
C LEU A 82 -8.03 8.30 -1.77
N ASN A 83 -6.89 8.94 -2.07
CA ASN A 83 -6.86 10.33 -2.51
C ASN A 83 -6.91 10.50 -4.03
N ALA A 84 -6.92 9.42 -4.79
CA ALA A 84 -6.94 9.38 -6.25
C ALA A 84 -5.73 10.08 -6.92
N ASP A 85 -4.56 10.05 -6.30
CA ASP A 85 -3.34 10.67 -6.84
C ASP A 85 -2.71 9.88 -8.01
N ALA A 86 -3.10 8.61 -8.19
CA ALA A 86 -2.69 7.78 -9.31
C ALA A 86 -3.82 7.52 -10.32
N GLU A 87 -4.99 8.14 -10.15
CA GLU A 87 -6.17 7.86 -10.94
C GLU A 87 -6.64 9.07 -11.75
N GLY A 88 -6.96 8.84 -13.03
CA GLY A 88 -7.53 9.86 -13.90
C GLY A 88 -6.64 11.08 -14.13
N PRO A 89 -7.22 12.25 -14.45
CA PRO A 89 -6.46 13.48 -14.69
C PRO A 89 -5.68 13.94 -13.45
N LYS A 90 -4.59 14.67 -13.67
CA LYS A 90 -3.84 15.33 -12.59
C LYS A 90 -4.75 16.16 -11.72
N LYS A 91 -4.59 16.03 -10.41
CA LYS A 91 -5.32 16.74 -9.37
C LYS A 91 -4.37 17.62 -8.57
N ASN A 92 -4.85 18.78 -8.14
CA ASN A 92 -4.13 19.63 -7.19
C ASN A 92 -4.35 19.13 -5.74
N ALA A 93 -3.56 19.66 -4.81
CA ALA A 93 -3.61 19.28 -3.40
C ALA A 93 -5.02 19.36 -2.78
N LYS A 94 -5.80 20.42 -3.12
CA LYS A 94 -7.17 20.57 -2.63
C LYS A 94 -8.09 19.44 -3.11
N GLN A 95 -8.00 19.09 -4.39
CA GLN A 95 -8.79 17.99 -4.95
C GLN A 95 -8.41 16.66 -4.34
N LEU A 96 -7.10 16.38 -4.16
CA LEU A 96 -6.61 15.15 -3.53
C LEU A 96 -7.11 15.04 -2.08
N ALA A 97 -7.06 16.14 -1.30
CA ALA A 97 -7.60 16.15 0.06
C ALA A 97 -9.11 15.90 0.07
N GLN A 98 -9.87 16.50 -0.84
CA GLN A 98 -11.32 16.28 -0.97
C GLN A 98 -11.65 14.81 -1.29
N TYR A 99 -10.87 14.16 -2.20
CA TYR A 99 -11.06 12.75 -2.50
C TYR A 99 -10.76 11.86 -1.29
N ALA A 100 -9.65 12.11 -0.59
CA ALA A 100 -9.30 11.38 0.63
C ALA A 100 -10.42 11.47 1.66
N ILE A 101 -10.93 12.66 1.93
CA ILE A 101 -12.03 12.90 2.86
C ILE A 101 -13.29 12.15 2.41
N LYS A 102 -13.74 12.39 1.18
CA LYS A 102 -14.96 11.79 0.63
C LYS A 102 -14.96 10.26 0.67
N THR A 103 -13.83 9.64 0.32
CA THR A 103 -13.72 8.17 0.31
C THR A 103 -13.60 7.57 1.72
N SER A 104 -13.33 8.41 2.72
CA SER A 104 -13.23 8.01 4.13
C SER A 104 -14.52 8.23 4.93
N GLU A 105 -15.47 8.99 4.39
CA GLU A 105 -16.72 9.32 5.10
C GLU A 105 -17.47 8.06 5.57
N GLY A 106 -17.93 8.11 6.82
CA GLY A 106 -18.71 7.03 7.44
C GLY A 106 -17.92 5.78 7.81
N LYS A 107 -16.59 5.79 7.72
CA LYS A 107 -15.75 4.65 8.08
C LYS A 107 -15.14 4.84 9.46
N GLU A 108 -15.29 3.85 10.32
CA GLU A 108 -14.67 3.83 11.65
C GLU A 108 -13.16 3.55 11.57
N MET A 109 -12.74 2.73 10.62
CA MET A 109 -11.33 2.43 10.33
C MET A 109 -11.00 2.79 8.88
N VAL A 110 -9.93 3.55 8.69
CA VAL A 110 -9.49 4.02 7.37
C VAL A 110 -8.06 3.55 7.10
N VAL A 111 -7.90 2.85 5.99
CA VAL A 111 -6.60 2.61 5.34
C VAL A 111 -6.60 3.43 4.06
N LEU A 112 -5.93 4.57 4.09
CA LEU A 112 -5.93 5.54 3.00
C LEU A 112 -4.76 5.29 2.04
N LEU A 113 -5.07 4.96 0.77
CA LEU A 113 -4.06 4.82 -0.27
C LEU A 113 -3.60 6.19 -0.77
N MET A 114 -2.30 6.37 -0.76
CA MET A 114 -1.57 7.48 -1.40
C MET A 114 -0.23 6.94 -1.93
N HIS A 115 0.42 7.70 -2.80
CA HIS A 115 1.72 7.31 -3.35
C HIS A 115 2.80 8.32 -2.94
N ASP A 116 3.95 7.79 -2.51
CA ASP A 116 5.16 8.54 -2.18
C ASP A 116 6.24 8.22 -3.24
N THR A 117 6.18 8.94 -4.36
CA THR A 117 7.08 8.76 -5.50
C THR A 117 7.21 10.07 -6.29
N TYR A 118 8.08 10.07 -7.30
CA TYR A 118 8.27 11.20 -8.19
C TYR A 118 6.95 11.68 -8.82
N GLY A 119 6.78 13.02 -8.88
CA GLY A 119 5.59 13.65 -9.49
C GLY A 119 4.35 13.63 -8.59
N LYS A 120 4.50 13.36 -7.27
CA LYS A 120 3.42 13.36 -6.28
C LYS A 120 3.50 14.52 -5.29
N GLU A 121 4.09 15.64 -5.68
CA GLU A 121 4.25 16.83 -4.84
C GLU A 121 2.90 17.38 -4.34
N GLU A 122 1.85 17.25 -5.15
CA GLU A 122 0.49 17.66 -4.73
C GLU A 122 -0.09 16.75 -3.63
N THR A 123 0.30 15.47 -3.61
CA THR A 123 -0.04 14.55 -2.50
C THR A 123 0.59 15.04 -1.21
N VAL A 124 1.87 15.41 -1.24
CA VAL A 124 2.58 15.98 -0.06
C VAL A 124 1.88 17.24 0.44
N LYS A 125 1.52 18.16 -0.46
CA LYS A 125 0.79 19.40 -0.12
C LYS A 125 -0.62 19.13 0.44
N ALA A 126 -1.26 18.03 0.08
CA ALA A 126 -2.57 17.64 0.58
C ALA A 126 -2.52 17.08 2.01
N LEU A 127 -1.39 16.48 2.44
CA LEU A 127 -1.26 15.79 3.73
C LEU A 127 -1.69 16.62 4.94
N PRO A 128 -1.29 17.91 5.10
CA PRO A 128 -1.70 18.68 6.27
C PRO A 128 -3.23 18.79 6.41
N THR A 129 -3.93 18.98 5.28
CA THR A 129 -5.40 19.05 5.26
C THR A 129 -6.04 17.72 5.60
N ILE A 130 -5.52 16.62 5.04
CA ILE A 130 -6.00 15.26 5.30
C ILE A 130 -5.79 14.90 6.78
N ILE A 131 -4.59 15.11 7.30
CA ILE A 131 -4.26 14.81 8.70
C ILE A 131 -5.13 15.63 9.66
N LYS A 132 -5.30 16.93 9.37
CA LYS A 132 -6.17 17.80 10.18
C LYS A 132 -7.61 17.27 10.19
N TYR A 133 -8.17 16.90 9.04
CA TYR A 133 -9.52 16.35 8.96
C TYR A 133 -9.69 15.12 9.86
N PHE A 134 -8.80 14.16 9.79
CA PHE A 134 -8.90 12.95 10.61
C PHE A 134 -8.77 13.26 12.10
N LYS A 135 -7.85 14.14 12.50
CA LYS A 135 -7.72 14.57 13.90
C LYS A 135 -8.97 15.29 14.40
N ASP A 136 -9.53 16.22 13.64
CA ASP A 136 -10.72 16.96 14.00
C ASP A 136 -11.97 16.06 14.12
N ASN A 137 -11.98 14.92 13.43
CA ASN A 137 -13.05 13.93 13.48
C ASN A 137 -12.76 12.76 14.45
N GLY A 138 -11.77 12.89 15.32
CA GLY A 138 -11.51 11.94 16.41
C GLY A 138 -10.79 10.66 16.01
N TYR A 139 -10.20 10.59 14.82
CA TYR A 139 -9.40 9.44 14.40
C TYR A 139 -8.03 9.41 15.10
N GLU A 140 -7.65 8.24 15.56
CA GLU A 140 -6.29 7.94 16.00
C GLU A 140 -5.45 7.42 14.84
N PHE A 141 -4.21 7.89 14.75
CA PHE A 141 -3.25 7.37 13.78
C PHE A 141 -2.44 6.23 14.39
N ARG A 142 -2.49 5.08 13.76
CA ARG A 142 -1.77 3.87 14.21
C ARG A 142 -0.91 3.31 13.08
N THR A 143 0.13 2.58 13.44
CA THR A 143 0.94 1.80 12.51
C THR A 143 0.36 0.39 12.37
N LEU A 144 0.53 -0.20 11.20
CA LEU A 144 0.27 -1.62 10.95
C LEU A 144 1.56 -2.39 11.26
N VAL A 145 1.48 -3.30 12.19
CA VAL A 145 2.60 -4.14 12.68
C VAL A 145 2.14 -5.57 12.89
#